data_57a0385584144dc501527848636b6bf8
#
_entry.id   57a0385584144dc501527848636b6bf8
#
_cell.length_a   1.000
_cell.length_b   1.000
_cell.length_c   1.000
_cell.angle_alpha   90.00
_cell.angle_beta   90.00
_cell.angle_gamma   90.00
#
_symmetry.space_group_name_H-M   'P 1'
#
loop_
_entity.id
_entity.type
_entity.pdbx_description
1 polymer ?
#
loop_
_entity_poly.entity_id
_entity_poly.type
_entity_poly.pdbx_seq_one_letter_code
_entity_poly.pdbx_strand_id
1 'polypeptide(L)'
;ILPNATIIDARRQPMAACFANFKQLFARGQEFTYSLEDIGRYYADYLCLMSHWHDIFPGGLLTVQYEDVVDDLDMQVRQLLSHAKLDFQEACLRYYEKDRAVRTASSEQVRQPIYRDALQLWERYKAHLAPLESILRERGVPL
;
A
#
# COMPACT_ATOMS: atom_id res chain seq x y z
N ILE A 1 22.19 8.14 5.50
CA ILE A 1 22.66 6.76 5.75
C ILE A 1 22.65 5.95 4.43
N LEU A 2 21.67 6.13 3.57
CA LEU A 2 21.56 5.46 2.27
C LEU A 2 21.37 6.47 1.13
N PRO A 3 22.40 7.22 0.75
CA PRO A 3 22.28 8.36 -0.17
C PRO A 3 21.82 7.96 -1.59
N ASN A 4 21.98 6.70 -1.94
CA ASN A 4 21.60 6.16 -3.26
C ASN A 4 20.37 5.22 -3.19
N ALA A 5 19.62 5.23 -2.09
CA ALA A 5 18.44 4.40 -1.97
C ALA A 5 17.32 4.88 -2.90
N THR A 6 16.72 3.96 -3.63
CA THR A 6 15.47 4.21 -4.35
C THR A 6 14.30 4.08 -3.36
N ILE A 7 13.46 5.09 -3.28
CA ILE A 7 12.32 5.12 -2.38
C ILE A 7 11.04 4.90 -3.18
N ILE A 8 10.25 3.91 -2.77
CA ILE A 8 8.96 3.59 -3.35
C ILE A 8 7.91 3.68 -2.24
N ASP A 9 6.92 4.52 -2.44
CA ASP A 9 5.75 4.66 -1.59
C ASP A 9 4.62 3.79 -2.16
N ALA A 10 4.48 2.56 -1.63
CA ALA A 10 3.43 1.64 -2.02
C ALA A 10 2.13 2.00 -1.31
N ARG A 11 1.18 2.52 -2.06
CA ARG A 11 -0.06 3.10 -1.56
C ARG A 11 -1.29 2.28 -1.96
N ARG A 12 -2.36 2.45 -1.23
CA ARG A 12 -3.66 1.85 -1.52
C ARG A 12 -4.77 2.83 -1.15
N GLN A 13 -5.96 2.65 -1.75
CA GLN A 13 -7.15 3.42 -1.39
C GLN A 13 -7.35 3.45 0.14
N PRO A 14 -7.60 4.63 0.75
CA PRO A 14 -7.54 4.82 2.22
C PRO A 14 -8.40 3.84 3.02
N MET A 15 -9.68 3.67 2.65
CA MET A 15 -10.59 2.77 3.35
C MET A 15 -10.12 1.31 3.25
N ALA A 16 -9.64 0.90 2.06
CA ALA A 16 -9.14 -0.45 1.83
C ALA A 16 -7.83 -0.71 2.60
N ALA A 17 -6.91 0.27 2.64
CA ALA A 17 -5.66 0.17 3.38
C ALA A 17 -5.91 0.06 4.89
N CYS A 18 -6.70 0.97 5.46
CA CYS A 18 -7.01 0.99 6.88
C CYS A 18 -7.76 -0.27 7.31
N PHE A 19 -8.78 -0.69 6.54
CA PHE A 19 -9.54 -1.91 6.83
C PHE A 19 -8.67 -3.17 6.76
N ALA A 20 -7.76 -3.26 5.77
CA ALA A 20 -6.86 -4.41 5.65
C ALA A 20 -5.93 -4.53 6.87
N ASN A 21 -5.43 -3.41 7.38
CA ASN A 21 -4.61 -3.38 8.59
C ASN A 21 -5.43 -3.63 9.86
N PHE A 22 -6.64 -3.05 9.99
CA PHE A 22 -7.52 -3.26 11.13
C PHE A 22 -7.89 -4.73 11.33
N LYS A 23 -8.20 -5.47 10.26
CA LYS A 23 -8.50 -6.91 10.36
C LYS A 23 -7.29 -7.80 10.57
N GLN A 24 -6.06 -7.28 10.36
CA GLN A 24 -4.83 -8.06 10.50
C GLN A 24 -4.41 -8.12 11.96
N LEU A 25 -4.28 -9.32 12.50
CA LEU A 25 -3.69 -9.51 13.83
C LEU A 25 -2.17 -9.36 13.74
N PHE A 26 -1.66 -8.25 14.24
CA PHE A 26 -0.22 -8.03 14.40
C PHE A 26 0.22 -8.52 15.79
N ALA A 27 1.34 -9.22 15.85
CA ALA A 27 1.78 -9.81 17.11
C ALA A 27 2.27 -8.77 18.13
N ARG A 28 2.92 -7.69 17.69
CA ARG A 28 3.45 -6.59 18.53
C ARG A 28 3.69 -5.33 17.68
N GLY A 29 3.63 -4.16 18.35
CA GLY A 29 4.14 -2.90 17.82
C GLY A 29 3.26 -2.19 16.80
N GLN A 30 1.99 -2.59 16.68
CA GLN A 30 1.03 -2.00 15.76
C GLN A 30 -0.31 -1.73 16.47
N GLU A 31 -0.27 -1.22 17.70
CA GLU A 31 -1.45 -1.04 18.56
C GLU A 31 -2.49 -0.11 17.94
N PHE A 32 -2.08 0.87 17.14
CA PHE A 32 -2.96 1.79 16.42
C PHE A 32 -3.89 1.07 15.41
N THR A 33 -3.55 -0.16 14.99
CA THR A 33 -4.40 -0.92 14.07
C THR A 33 -5.64 -1.53 14.72
N TYR A 34 -5.75 -1.52 16.04
CA TYR A 34 -6.89 -2.06 16.77
C TYR A 34 -8.03 -1.06 17.02
N SER A 35 -7.89 0.19 16.55
CA SER A 35 -8.90 1.24 16.58
C SER A 35 -9.11 1.81 15.19
N LEU A 36 -10.38 1.96 14.77
CA LEU A 36 -10.72 2.55 13.46
C LEU A 36 -10.32 4.03 13.37
N GLU A 37 -10.45 4.74 14.48
CA GLU A 37 -10.06 6.15 14.57
C GLU A 37 -8.53 6.32 14.55
N ASP A 38 -7.80 5.48 15.29
CA ASP A 38 -6.36 5.62 15.40
C ASP A 38 -5.66 5.22 14.09
N ILE A 39 -6.13 4.17 13.42
CA ILE A 39 -5.59 3.83 12.12
C ILE A 39 -5.91 4.90 11.06
N GLY A 40 -7.07 5.54 11.14
CA GLY A 40 -7.43 6.66 10.27
C GLY A 40 -6.53 7.87 10.49
N ARG A 41 -6.24 8.23 11.75
CA ARG A 41 -5.28 9.29 12.10
C ARG A 41 -3.88 8.96 11.60
N TYR A 42 -3.42 7.75 11.87
CA TYR A 42 -2.10 7.28 11.42
C TYR A 42 -1.96 7.34 9.89
N TYR A 43 -3.00 6.93 9.15
CA TYR A 43 -2.98 7.01 7.69
C TYR A 43 -2.93 8.47 7.19
N ALA A 44 -3.66 9.38 7.82
CA ALA A 44 -3.62 10.80 7.48
C ALA A 44 -2.23 11.41 7.76
N ASP A 45 -1.63 11.07 8.90
CA ASP A 45 -0.28 11.54 9.26
C ASP A 45 0.79 10.97 8.30
N TYR A 46 0.62 9.71 7.88
CA TYR A 46 1.44 9.12 6.82
C TYR A 46 1.35 9.89 5.49
N LEU A 47 0.14 10.25 5.04
CA LEU A 47 -0.02 11.04 3.81
C LEU A 47 0.64 12.42 3.92
N CYS A 48 0.51 13.07 5.07
CA CYS A 48 1.17 14.35 5.35
C CYS A 48 2.70 14.22 5.27
N LEU A 49 3.26 13.17 5.88
CA LEU A 49 4.69 12.87 5.83
C LEU A 49 5.16 12.59 4.39
N MET A 50 4.41 11.83 3.61
CA MET A 50 4.78 11.55 2.21
C MET A 50 4.72 12.80 1.34
N SER A 51 3.74 13.68 1.55
CA SER A 51 3.69 14.99 0.88
C SER A 51 4.95 15.80 1.19
N HIS A 52 5.33 15.89 2.45
CA HIS A 52 6.56 16.58 2.86
C HIS A 52 7.80 16.00 2.17
N TRP A 53 7.92 14.67 2.09
CA TRP A 53 9.07 14.04 1.40
C TRP A 53 9.06 14.31 -0.09
N HIS A 54 7.91 14.35 -0.75
CA HIS A 54 7.81 14.75 -2.16
C HIS A 54 8.29 16.18 -2.40
N ASP A 55 7.99 17.10 -1.47
CA ASP A 55 8.40 18.50 -1.57
C ASP A 55 9.91 18.67 -1.43
N ILE A 56 10.56 17.98 -0.50
CA ILE A 56 12.01 18.12 -0.25
C ILE A 56 12.89 17.21 -1.12
N PHE A 57 12.33 16.15 -1.72
CA PHE A 57 13.02 15.25 -2.65
C PHE A 57 12.26 15.11 -3.97
N PRO A 58 12.13 16.18 -4.75
CA PRO A 58 11.38 16.13 -6.00
C PRO A 58 11.97 15.07 -6.95
N GLY A 59 11.13 14.10 -7.35
CA GLY A 59 11.54 12.96 -8.17
C GLY A 59 12.29 11.85 -7.44
N GLY A 60 12.56 11.99 -6.14
CA GLY A 60 13.26 10.98 -5.34
C GLY A 60 12.35 9.84 -4.84
N LEU A 61 11.04 10.07 -4.80
CA LEU A 61 10.04 9.10 -4.40
C LEU A 61 9.12 8.75 -5.58
N LEU A 62 8.86 7.46 -5.76
CA LEU A 62 7.80 6.99 -6.66
C LEU A 62 6.63 6.52 -5.81
N THR A 63 5.45 7.14 -5.99
CA THR A 63 4.21 6.61 -5.43
C THR A 63 3.60 5.60 -6.40
N VAL A 64 3.33 4.40 -5.92
CA VAL A 64 2.70 3.30 -6.67
C VAL A 64 1.38 2.96 -6.01
N GLN A 65 0.27 3.18 -6.72
CA GLN A 65 -1.05 2.79 -6.25
C GLN A 65 -1.30 1.31 -6.54
N TYR A 66 -1.73 0.56 -5.53
CA TYR A 66 -2.01 -0.87 -5.68
C TYR A 66 -3.10 -1.13 -6.72
N GLU A 67 -4.08 -0.26 -6.78
CA GLU A 67 -5.19 -0.31 -7.73
C GLU A 67 -4.67 -0.25 -9.17
N ASP A 68 -3.74 0.66 -9.47
CA ASP A 68 -3.10 0.79 -10.79
C ASP A 68 -2.26 -0.45 -11.13
N VAL A 69 -1.60 -1.05 -10.13
CA VAL A 69 -0.85 -2.31 -10.31
C VAL A 69 -1.78 -3.46 -10.67
N VAL A 70 -2.98 -3.50 -10.09
CA VAL A 70 -4.00 -4.53 -10.40
C VAL A 70 -4.59 -4.31 -11.79
N ASP A 71 -4.71 -3.05 -12.22
CA ASP A 71 -5.29 -2.71 -13.53
C ASP A 71 -4.30 -2.92 -14.69
N ASP A 72 -3.02 -2.54 -14.51
CA ASP A 72 -1.98 -2.70 -15.52
C ASP A 72 -0.62 -3.05 -14.86
N LEU A 73 -0.44 -4.33 -14.57
CA LEU A 73 0.79 -4.84 -13.94
C LEU A 73 2.03 -4.56 -14.79
N ASP A 74 1.97 -4.74 -16.12
CA ASP A 74 3.15 -4.56 -16.99
C ASP A 74 3.64 -3.12 -16.98
N MET A 75 2.73 -2.16 -17.16
CA MET A 75 3.07 -0.74 -17.14
C MET A 75 3.66 -0.33 -15.78
N GLN A 76 3.02 -0.73 -14.68
CA GLN A 76 3.46 -0.37 -13.33
C GLN A 76 4.82 -0.99 -12.97
N VAL A 77 5.07 -2.25 -13.38
CA VAL A 77 6.38 -2.90 -13.17
C VAL A 77 7.47 -2.18 -13.97
N ARG A 78 7.21 -1.77 -15.22
CA ARG A 78 8.17 -1.01 -16.01
C ARG A 78 8.49 0.34 -15.39
N GLN A 79 7.47 1.06 -14.92
CA GLN A 79 7.66 2.34 -14.24
C GLN A 79 8.49 2.19 -12.96
N LEU A 80 8.20 1.16 -12.16
CA LEU A 80 8.90 0.85 -10.92
C LEU A 80 10.38 0.52 -11.19
N LEU A 81 10.66 -0.34 -12.17
CA LEU A 81 12.03 -0.71 -12.56
C LEU A 81 12.80 0.48 -13.14
N SER A 82 12.15 1.31 -13.97
CA SER A 82 12.74 2.54 -14.48
C SER A 82 13.16 3.50 -13.35
N HIS A 83 12.29 3.70 -12.36
CA HIS A 83 12.61 4.51 -11.17
C HIS A 83 13.77 3.91 -10.37
N ALA A 84 13.80 2.58 -10.24
CA ALA A 84 14.88 1.86 -9.57
C ALA A 84 16.16 1.77 -10.39
N LYS A 85 16.17 2.25 -11.63
CA LYS A 85 17.29 2.14 -12.59
C LYS A 85 17.71 0.69 -12.84
N LEU A 86 16.71 -0.19 -12.95
CA LEU A 86 16.87 -1.61 -13.23
C LEU A 86 16.29 -1.94 -14.60
N ASP A 87 16.92 -2.89 -15.29
CA ASP A 87 16.41 -3.39 -16.55
C ASP A 87 15.16 -4.23 -16.36
N PHE A 88 14.22 -4.08 -17.28
CA PHE A 88 13.01 -4.90 -17.27
C PHE A 88 13.34 -6.36 -17.57
N GLN A 89 12.76 -7.24 -16.77
CA GLN A 89 12.79 -8.68 -16.97
C GLN A 89 11.36 -9.22 -16.92
N GLU A 90 10.97 -10.00 -17.91
CA GLU A 90 9.63 -10.60 -17.98
C GLU A 90 9.26 -11.46 -16.76
N ALA A 91 10.27 -12.03 -16.11
CA ALA A 91 10.12 -12.75 -14.86
C ALA A 91 9.51 -11.91 -13.72
N CYS A 92 9.59 -10.56 -13.80
CA CYS A 92 8.96 -9.67 -12.82
C CYS A 92 7.43 -9.71 -12.89
N LEU A 93 6.86 -10.02 -14.07
CA LEU A 93 5.42 -10.18 -14.25
C LEU A 93 4.90 -11.53 -13.71
N ARG A 94 5.80 -12.51 -13.58
CA ARG A 94 5.50 -13.86 -13.06
C ARG A 94 6.11 -14.07 -11.68
N TYR A 95 6.03 -13.04 -10.81
CA TYR A 95 6.60 -13.04 -9.45
C TYR A 95 6.10 -14.21 -8.59
N TYR A 96 4.88 -14.71 -8.83
CA TYR A 96 4.23 -15.80 -8.11
C TYR A 96 4.81 -17.19 -8.43
N GLU A 97 5.57 -17.33 -9.54
CA GLU A 97 6.21 -18.59 -9.92
C GLU A 97 7.51 -18.84 -9.13
N LYS A 98 8.01 -17.83 -8.39
CA LYS A 98 9.26 -17.98 -7.64
C LYS A 98 9.05 -18.72 -6.32
N ASP A 99 9.80 -19.81 -6.15
CA ASP A 99 9.88 -20.54 -4.88
C ASP A 99 10.83 -19.83 -3.91
N ARG A 100 10.37 -18.67 -3.39
CA ARG A 100 11.08 -17.88 -2.39
C ARG A 100 10.31 -17.93 -1.07
N ALA A 101 11.02 -18.18 0.04
CA ALA A 101 10.40 -18.09 1.36
C ALA A 101 9.93 -16.66 1.65
N VAL A 102 8.63 -16.48 1.78
CA VAL A 102 7.99 -15.21 2.18
C VAL A 102 7.52 -15.37 3.62
N ARG A 103 8.08 -14.57 4.54
CA ARG A 103 7.80 -14.65 5.98
C ARG A 103 6.91 -13.48 6.44
N THR A 104 5.88 -13.15 5.67
CA THR A 104 4.95 -12.07 6.00
C THR A 104 3.52 -12.58 6.02
N ALA A 105 2.59 -11.81 6.59
CA ALA A 105 1.16 -12.12 6.59
C ALA A 105 0.57 -12.31 5.17
N SER A 106 1.26 -11.81 4.14
CA SER A 106 0.87 -11.91 2.73
C SER A 106 1.51 -13.09 1.99
N SER A 107 2.12 -14.05 2.70
CA SER A 107 2.86 -15.18 2.09
C SER A 107 2.04 -15.98 1.09
N GLU A 108 0.77 -16.20 1.36
CA GLU A 108 -0.14 -16.92 0.47
C GLU A 108 -0.56 -16.06 -0.75
N GLN A 109 -0.74 -14.75 -0.53
CA GLN A 109 -1.18 -13.83 -1.59
C GLN A 109 -0.11 -13.62 -2.67
N VAL A 110 1.17 -13.55 -2.29
CA VAL A 110 2.27 -13.34 -3.24
C VAL A 110 2.62 -14.60 -4.06
N ARG A 111 2.01 -15.74 -3.74
CA ARG A 111 2.13 -17.00 -4.50
C ARG A 111 1.06 -17.19 -5.56
N GLN A 112 0.21 -16.18 -5.74
CA GLN A 112 -0.88 -16.20 -6.72
C GLN A 112 -0.74 -14.98 -7.64
N PRO A 113 -1.23 -15.07 -8.88
CA PRO A 113 -1.37 -13.88 -9.72
C PRO A 113 -2.18 -12.81 -9.01
N ILE A 114 -1.90 -11.56 -9.31
CA ILE A 114 -2.62 -10.43 -8.70
C ILE A 114 -4.12 -10.54 -9.01
N TYR A 115 -4.97 -10.28 -8.01
CA TYR A 115 -6.42 -10.44 -8.12
C TYR A 115 -7.16 -9.22 -7.55
N ARG A 116 -8.39 -8.99 -8.06
CA ARG A 116 -9.17 -7.79 -7.77
C ARG A 116 -10.00 -7.86 -6.49
N ASP A 117 -10.29 -9.06 -5.99
CA ASP A 117 -11.24 -9.25 -4.88
C ASP A 117 -10.86 -8.50 -3.60
N ALA A 118 -9.56 -8.29 -3.40
CA ALA A 118 -9.07 -7.55 -2.24
C ALA A 118 -9.36 -6.04 -2.30
N LEU A 119 -9.63 -5.47 -3.48
CA LEU A 119 -9.84 -4.03 -3.64
C LEU A 119 -11.12 -3.55 -2.95
N GLN A 120 -12.19 -4.32 -3.07
CA GLN A 120 -13.53 -3.95 -2.63
C GLN A 120 -13.98 -4.67 -1.35
N LEU A 121 -13.12 -5.46 -0.73
CA LEU A 121 -13.50 -6.23 0.46
C LEU A 121 -14.07 -5.35 1.59
N TRP A 122 -13.53 -4.15 1.79
CA TRP A 122 -13.99 -3.20 2.80
C TRP A 122 -15.43 -2.73 2.59
N GLU A 123 -15.92 -2.70 1.35
CA GLU A 123 -17.29 -2.27 1.00
C GLU A 123 -18.34 -3.16 1.66
N ARG A 124 -18.05 -4.45 1.82
CA ARG A 124 -18.93 -5.40 2.52
C ARG A 124 -19.13 -5.04 4.00
N TYR A 125 -18.20 -4.26 4.56
CA TYR A 125 -18.19 -3.84 5.97
C TYR A 125 -18.47 -2.35 6.13
N LYS A 126 -18.82 -1.64 5.05
CA LYS A 126 -18.98 -0.19 5.02
C LYS A 126 -19.85 0.35 6.15
N ALA A 127 -20.95 -0.34 6.46
CA ALA A 127 -21.85 0.06 7.54
C ALA A 127 -21.17 0.13 8.94
N HIS A 128 -20.09 -0.64 9.13
CA HIS A 128 -19.32 -0.69 10.38
C HIS A 128 -18.08 0.20 10.38
N LEU A 129 -17.74 0.80 9.23
CA LEU A 129 -16.54 1.62 9.05
C LEU A 129 -16.82 3.12 9.15
N ALA A 130 -18.01 3.54 9.59
CA ALA A 130 -18.36 4.95 9.75
C ALA A 130 -17.35 5.74 10.62
N PRO A 131 -16.81 5.22 11.75
CA PRO A 131 -15.80 5.93 12.52
C PRO A 131 -14.51 6.19 11.72
N LEU A 132 -14.06 5.20 10.93
CA LEU A 132 -12.90 5.36 10.05
C LEU A 132 -13.15 6.41 8.96
N GLU A 133 -14.30 6.33 8.28
CA GLU A 133 -14.67 7.29 7.23
C GLU A 133 -14.73 8.72 7.80
N SER A 134 -15.31 8.88 9.00
CA SER A 134 -15.42 10.17 9.66
C SER A 134 -14.05 10.80 9.93
N ILE A 135 -13.14 10.06 10.54
CA ILE A 135 -11.81 10.57 10.88
C ILE A 135 -10.97 10.88 9.63
N LEU A 136 -11.06 10.04 8.59
CA LEU A 136 -10.35 10.30 7.33
C LEU A 136 -10.85 11.60 6.67
N ARG A 137 -12.18 11.83 6.63
CA ARG A 137 -12.77 13.07 6.11
C ARG A 137 -12.40 14.28 6.96
N GLU A 138 -12.46 14.18 8.29
CA GLU A 138 -12.04 15.24 9.22
C GLU A 138 -10.59 15.66 8.99
N ARG A 139 -9.73 14.69 8.69
CA ARG A 139 -8.30 14.90 8.42
C ARG A 139 -8.01 15.30 6.95
N GLY A 140 -9.04 15.51 6.13
CA GLY A 140 -8.90 15.94 4.74
C GLY A 140 -8.37 14.87 3.78
N VAL A 141 -8.46 13.59 4.15
CA VAL A 141 -8.02 12.48 3.27
C VAL A 141 -9.08 12.27 2.18
N PRO A 142 -8.71 12.31 0.89
CA PRO A 142 -9.63 11.98 -0.20
C PRO A 142 -9.98 10.49 -0.16
N LEU A 143 -11.28 10.17 -0.33
CA LEU A 143 -11.82 8.80 -0.25
C LEU A 143 -12.30 8.31 -1.61
#